data_6acb6277893fda49c9bc58034e64c6dc
#
_entry.id   6acb6277893fda49c9bc58034e64c6dc
#
_cell.length_a   1.000
_cell.length_b   1.000
_cell.length_c   1.000
_cell.angle_alpha   90.00
_cell.angle_beta   90.00
_cell.angle_gamma   90.00
#
_symmetry.space_group_name_H-M   'P 1'
#
loop_
_entity.id
_entity.type
_entity.pdbx_description
1 polymer ?
#
loop_
_entity_poly.entity_id
_entity_poly.type
_entity_poly.pdbx_seq_one_letter_code
_entity_poly.pdbx_strand_id
1 'polypeptide(L)'
;MAARTPVSERRSARERLLAAAQELFYKEGINTVGIDRVIEHAGVAKASLYDCFGSKEGLIRAYLNARHEARQKRLQERLAQYDNPRDRLLGVFDVMAEVAVESNFGGCAFIRASAEARAGSGVKSVCNESRSWIRALFTDLAREAGAADPERLAAQLVLLYDGASVSAQMDHDASAAASARAAAALMLDAAVAGSSLSAPAESAS
;
A
#
# COMPACT_ATOMS: atom_id res chain seq x y z
N MET A 1 40.11 30.92 13.10
CA MET A 1 38.73 30.66 12.67
C MET A 1 38.53 29.15 12.67
N ALA A 2 37.84 28.62 13.68
CA ALA A 2 37.55 27.18 13.78
C ALA A 2 36.29 26.87 12.95
N ALA A 3 36.44 26.00 11.96
CA ALA A 3 35.34 25.52 11.14
C ALA A 3 34.37 24.69 12.02
N ARG A 4 33.13 25.19 12.16
CA ARG A 4 32.04 24.44 12.78
C ARG A 4 31.66 23.26 11.85
N THR A 5 32.01 22.05 12.26
CA THR A 5 31.53 20.82 11.64
C THR A 5 29.99 20.85 11.61
N PRO A 6 29.33 20.51 10.48
CA PRO A 6 27.86 20.46 10.44
C PRO A 6 27.37 19.42 11.42
N VAL A 7 26.48 19.84 12.32
CA VAL A 7 25.73 18.95 13.22
C VAL A 7 24.88 18.05 12.34
N SER A 8 25.30 16.81 12.18
CA SER A 8 24.44 15.73 11.67
C SER A 8 23.17 15.75 12.53
N GLU A 9 22.03 16.09 11.93
CA GLU A 9 20.74 16.10 12.61
C GLU A 9 20.50 14.70 13.19
N ARG A 10 20.68 14.57 14.50
CA ARG A 10 20.38 13.34 15.22
C ARG A 10 18.88 13.13 15.14
N ARG A 11 18.45 12.08 14.45
CA ARG A 11 17.04 11.67 14.39
C ARG A 11 16.44 11.68 15.79
N SER A 12 15.25 12.24 15.94
CA SER A 12 14.50 12.26 17.20
C SER A 12 14.22 10.83 17.71
N ALA A 13 13.92 10.68 19.00
CA ALA A 13 13.53 9.40 19.56
C ALA A 13 12.32 8.81 18.83
N ARG A 14 11.36 9.66 18.43
CA ARG A 14 10.16 9.25 17.67
C ARG A 14 10.54 8.68 16.30
N GLU A 15 11.43 9.33 15.55
CA GLU A 15 11.88 8.86 14.24
C GLU A 15 12.68 7.55 14.34
N ARG A 16 13.53 7.41 15.37
CA ARG A 16 14.29 6.17 15.59
C ARG A 16 13.36 5.00 15.94
N LEU A 17 12.37 5.20 16.81
CA LEU A 17 11.37 4.20 17.16
C LEU A 17 10.53 3.80 15.95
N LEU A 18 10.10 4.76 15.13
CA LEU A 18 9.32 4.48 13.93
C LEU A 18 10.15 3.70 12.89
N ALA A 19 11.42 4.06 12.69
CA ALA A 19 12.31 3.33 11.78
C ALA A 19 12.56 1.89 12.26
N ALA A 20 12.82 1.69 13.56
CA ALA A 20 12.95 0.37 14.15
C ALA A 20 11.67 -0.47 14.00
N ALA A 21 10.50 0.14 14.21
CA ALA A 21 9.22 -0.52 14.03
C ALA A 21 8.96 -0.90 12.56
N GLN A 22 9.31 -0.01 11.62
CA GLN A 22 9.18 -0.29 10.18
C GLN A 22 10.01 -1.50 9.75
N GLU A 23 11.21 -1.65 10.26
CA GLU A 23 12.07 -2.78 9.96
C GLU A 23 11.56 -4.08 10.62
N LEU A 24 11.39 -4.04 11.94
CA LEU A 24 11.09 -5.24 12.73
C LEU A 24 9.67 -5.76 12.47
N PHE A 25 8.65 -4.90 12.48
CA PHE A 25 7.26 -5.33 12.27
C PHE A 25 7.04 -5.83 10.85
N TYR A 26 7.70 -5.21 9.86
CA TYR A 26 7.58 -5.68 8.48
C TYR A 26 8.26 -7.04 8.26
N LYS A 27 9.40 -7.27 8.89
CA LYS A 27 10.14 -8.52 8.75
C LYS A 27 9.49 -9.68 9.52
N GLU A 28 9.05 -9.43 10.75
CA GLU A 28 8.74 -10.49 11.71
C GLU A 28 7.27 -10.52 12.16
N GLY A 29 6.48 -9.50 11.82
CA GLY A 29 5.09 -9.37 12.23
C GLY A 29 4.89 -8.52 13.49
N ILE A 30 3.68 -7.97 13.63
CA ILE A 30 3.37 -7.03 14.72
C ILE A 30 3.18 -7.73 16.08
N ASN A 31 2.77 -9.00 16.09
CA ASN A 31 2.57 -9.74 17.32
C ASN A 31 3.86 -10.34 17.87
N THR A 32 4.74 -10.83 16.98
CA THR A 32 6.01 -11.48 17.36
C THR A 32 6.99 -10.50 17.99
N VAL A 33 7.04 -9.26 17.49
CA VAL A 33 8.00 -8.25 17.97
C VAL A 33 7.51 -7.57 19.24
N GLY A 34 8.24 -7.76 20.35
CA GLY A 34 7.99 -7.08 21.63
C GLY A 34 8.46 -5.63 21.63
N ILE A 35 7.88 -4.80 22.51
CA ILE A 35 8.29 -3.38 22.65
C ILE A 35 9.73 -3.21 23.09
N ASP A 36 10.23 -4.09 23.99
CA ASP A 36 11.59 -3.99 24.52
C ASP A 36 12.61 -4.18 23.37
N ARG A 37 12.32 -5.07 22.43
CA ARG A 37 13.16 -5.25 21.23
C ARG A 37 13.18 -4.04 20.30
N VAL A 38 12.02 -3.36 20.12
CA VAL A 38 11.95 -2.13 19.33
C VAL A 38 12.76 -1.02 19.99
N ILE A 39 12.65 -0.88 21.31
CA ILE A 39 13.37 0.11 22.13
C ILE A 39 14.88 -0.10 22.04
N GLU A 40 15.33 -1.35 22.18
CA GLU A 40 16.74 -1.75 22.06
C GLU A 40 17.27 -1.41 20.66
N HIS A 41 16.55 -1.83 19.60
CA HIS A 41 16.92 -1.57 18.21
C HIS A 41 16.97 -0.07 17.89
N ALA A 42 16.05 0.72 18.44
CA ALA A 42 16.01 2.17 18.29
C ALA A 42 17.09 2.91 19.13
N GLY A 43 17.67 2.25 20.13
CA GLY A 43 18.63 2.84 21.05
C GLY A 43 18.06 4.01 21.86
N VAL A 44 16.82 3.86 22.38
CA VAL A 44 16.12 4.89 23.17
C VAL A 44 15.69 4.36 24.54
N ALA A 45 15.36 5.27 25.48
CA ALA A 45 14.78 4.89 26.75
C ALA A 45 13.34 4.38 26.59
N LYS A 46 12.89 3.44 27.45
CA LYS A 46 11.52 2.89 27.42
C LYS A 46 10.44 3.96 27.55
N ALA A 47 10.66 4.97 28.36
CA ALA A 47 9.75 6.10 28.53
C ALA A 47 9.48 6.82 27.21
N SER A 48 10.50 6.95 26.33
CA SER A 48 10.34 7.61 25.02
C SER A 48 9.31 6.95 24.11
N LEU A 49 9.12 5.62 24.21
CA LEU A 49 8.09 4.93 23.44
C LEU A 49 6.70 5.36 23.89
N TYR A 50 6.47 5.37 25.20
CA TYR A 50 5.17 5.74 25.77
C TYR A 50 4.88 7.22 25.57
N ASP A 51 5.88 8.10 25.70
CA ASP A 51 5.75 9.54 25.46
C ASP A 51 5.41 9.84 24.00
N CYS A 52 6.00 9.10 23.03
CA CYS A 52 5.80 9.34 21.61
C CYS A 52 4.57 8.66 21.00
N PHE A 53 4.17 7.50 21.50
CA PHE A 53 3.16 6.64 20.87
C PHE A 53 2.09 6.13 21.84
N GLY A 54 2.25 6.33 23.14
CA GLY A 54 1.32 5.90 24.19
C GLY A 54 1.31 4.40 24.46
N SER A 55 1.48 3.56 23.44
CA SER A 55 1.41 2.11 23.54
C SER A 55 2.09 1.41 22.36
N LYS A 56 2.24 0.07 22.45
CA LYS A 56 2.62 -0.76 21.29
C LYS A 56 1.63 -0.61 20.13
N GLU A 57 0.34 -0.57 20.42
CA GLU A 57 -0.70 -0.37 19.40
C GLU A 57 -0.56 0.98 18.71
N GLY A 58 -0.28 2.06 19.47
CA GLY A 58 -0.01 3.38 18.92
C GLY A 58 1.20 3.39 17.97
N LEU A 59 2.28 2.68 18.33
CA LEU A 59 3.44 2.53 17.46
C LEU A 59 3.13 1.72 16.20
N ILE A 60 2.35 0.62 16.31
CA ILE A 60 1.92 -0.18 15.16
C ILE A 60 1.06 0.67 14.20
N ARG A 61 0.13 1.46 14.73
CA ARG A 61 -0.68 2.38 13.91
C ARG A 61 0.20 3.40 13.19
N ALA A 62 1.17 4.00 13.87
CA ALA A 62 2.11 4.93 13.25
C ALA A 62 2.95 4.28 12.14
N TYR A 63 3.40 3.03 12.35
CA TYR A 63 4.07 2.23 11.34
C TYR A 63 3.21 2.00 10.10
N LEU A 64 1.96 1.58 10.27
CA LEU A 64 1.04 1.32 9.16
C LEU A 64 0.67 2.62 8.42
N ASN A 65 0.45 3.73 9.13
CA ASN A 65 0.19 5.03 8.52
C ASN A 65 1.37 5.49 7.66
N ALA A 66 2.59 5.39 8.16
CA ALA A 66 3.79 5.74 7.39
C ALA A 66 3.94 4.87 6.12
N ARG A 67 3.59 3.58 6.21
CA ARG A 67 3.53 2.69 5.04
C ARG A 67 2.43 3.07 4.06
N HIS A 68 1.29 3.50 4.56
CA HIS A 68 0.17 3.98 3.74
C HIS A 68 0.55 5.23 2.96
N GLU A 69 1.10 6.23 3.64
CA GLU A 69 1.59 7.47 3.05
C GLU A 69 2.66 7.22 1.97
N ALA A 70 3.63 6.36 2.27
CA ALA A 70 4.68 6.00 1.31
C ALA A 70 4.11 5.30 0.05
N ARG A 71 3.12 4.41 0.21
CA ARG A 71 2.43 3.76 -0.91
C ARG A 71 1.63 4.76 -1.72
N GLN A 72 0.87 5.64 -1.07
CA GLN A 72 0.11 6.70 -1.75
C GLN A 72 1.02 7.58 -2.59
N LYS A 73 2.12 8.06 -2.00
CA LYS A 73 3.10 8.90 -2.69
C LYS A 73 3.68 8.18 -3.91
N ARG A 74 4.15 6.94 -3.75
CA ARG A 74 4.73 6.15 -4.86
C ARG A 74 3.73 5.96 -6.00
N LEU A 75 2.48 5.61 -5.68
CA LEU A 75 1.42 5.46 -6.69
C LEU A 75 1.13 6.79 -7.38
N GLN A 76 0.95 7.88 -6.65
CA GLN A 76 0.69 9.19 -7.24
C GLN A 76 1.81 9.63 -8.19
N GLU A 77 3.08 9.53 -7.77
CA GLU A 77 4.24 9.89 -8.59
C GLU A 77 4.35 9.03 -9.85
N ARG A 78 4.08 7.73 -9.74
CA ARG A 78 4.17 6.81 -10.88
C ARG A 78 3.00 6.99 -11.85
N LEU A 79 1.77 7.09 -11.33
CA LEU A 79 0.57 7.22 -12.14
C LEU A 79 0.51 8.56 -12.90
N ALA A 80 1.14 9.61 -12.38
CA ALA A 80 1.28 10.90 -13.05
C ALA A 80 2.14 10.85 -14.33
N GLN A 81 2.88 9.75 -14.55
CA GLN A 81 3.72 9.57 -15.74
C GLN A 81 2.96 8.98 -16.94
N TYR A 82 1.71 8.55 -16.76
CA TYR A 82 0.90 7.98 -17.82
C TYR A 82 -0.07 9.02 -18.40
N ASP A 83 -0.08 9.18 -19.71
CA ASP A 83 -0.89 10.17 -20.40
C ASP A 83 -2.35 9.76 -20.55
N ASN A 84 -2.62 8.45 -20.65
CA ASN A 84 -3.98 7.94 -20.85
C ASN A 84 -4.52 7.18 -19.63
N PRO A 85 -5.85 7.19 -19.41
CA PRO A 85 -6.48 6.56 -18.26
C PRO A 85 -6.29 5.03 -18.18
N ARG A 86 -6.27 4.34 -19.34
CA ARG A 86 -6.07 2.90 -19.40
C ARG A 86 -4.69 2.51 -18.83
N ASP A 87 -3.63 3.14 -19.31
CA ASP A 87 -2.27 2.84 -18.87
C ASP A 87 -2.06 3.31 -17.43
N ARG A 88 -2.71 4.39 -17.01
CA ARG A 88 -2.71 4.84 -15.62
C ARG A 88 -3.28 3.78 -14.68
N LEU A 89 -4.42 3.17 -15.02
CA LEU A 89 -5.00 2.08 -14.22
C LEU A 89 -4.05 0.88 -14.15
N LEU A 90 -3.50 0.45 -15.28
CA LEU A 90 -2.57 -0.68 -15.35
C LEU A 90 -1.24 -0.38 -14.64
N GLY A 91 -0.84 0.88 -14.57
CA GLY A 91 0.34 1.37 -13.84
C GLY A 91 0.32 1.04 -12.34
N VAL A 92 -0.85 0.80 -11.75
CA VAL A 92 -0.94 0.32 -10.35
C VAL A 92 -0.26 -1.03 -10.19
N PHE A 93 -0.39 -1.92 -11.17
CA PHE A 93 0.29 -3.22 -11.19
C PHE A 93 1.77 -3.11 -11.55
N ASP A 94 2.15 -2.10 -12.35
CA ASP A 94 3.57 -1.82 -12.62
C ASP A 94 4.30 -1.40 -11.33
N VAL A 95 3.68 -0.53 -10.51
CA VAL A 95 4.21 -0.19 -9.17
C VAL A 95 4.31 -1.43 -8.27
N MET A 96 3.36 -2.34 -8.34
CA MET A 96 3.41 -3.59 -7.58
C MET A 96 4.61 -4.45 -8.02
N ALA A 97 4.85 -4.56 -9.33
CA ALA A 97 6.00 -5.31 -9.86
C ALA A 97 7.34 -4.71 -9.40
N GLU A 98 7.45 -3.37 -9.42
CA GLU A 98 8.63 -2.66 -8.91
C GLU A 98 8.88 -2.96 -7.42
N VAL A 99 7.83 -2.98 -6.60
CA VAL A 99 7.94 -3.29 -5.17
C VAL A 99 8.26 -4.76 -4.91
N ALA A 100 7.71 -5.67 -5.72
CA ALA A 100 7.89 -7.12 -5.54
C ALA A 100 9.34 -7.59 -5.75
N VAL A 101 10.16 -6.83 -6.50
CA VAL A 101 11.59 -7.14 -6.71
C VAL A 101 12.52 -6.48 -5.70
N GLU A 102 12.01 -5.64 -4.79
CA GLU A 102 12.83 -5.05 -3.73
C GLU A 102 13.36 -6.16 -2.80
N SER A 103 14.63 -6.10 -2.43
CA SER A 103 15.31 -7.13 -1.63
C SER A 103 14.69 -7.37 -0.25
N ASN A 104 13.93 -6.40 0.25
CA ASN A 104 13.23 -6.45 1.53
C ASN A 104 11.73 -6.71 1.37
N PHE A 105 11.25 -7.10 0.18
CA PHE A 105 9.83 -7.38 -0.03
C PHE A 105 9.38 -8.58 0.81
N GLY A 106 8.42 -8.35 1.69
CA GLY A 106 7.81 -9.34 2.60
C GLY A 106 6.28 -9.38 2.48
N GLY A 107 5.74 -8.99 1.32
CA GLY A 107 4.30 -8.95 1.07
C GLY A 107 3.61 -7.68 1.58
N CYS A 108 2.29 -7.70 1.58
CA CYS A 108 1.48 -6.57 2.00
C CYS A 108 1.43 -6.45 3.52
N ALA A 109 2.01 -5.37 4.08
CA ALA A 109 1.99 -5.08 5.51
C ALA A 109 0.57 -5.02 6.10
N PHE A 110 -0.40 -4.55 5.32
CA PHE A 110 -1.81 -4.41 5.76
C PHE A 110 -2.53 -5.75 5.81
N ILE A 111 -2.31 -6.65 4.85
CA ILE A 111 -2.87 -8.02 4.88
C ILE A 111 -2.34 -8.75 6.12
N ARG A 112 -1.03 -8.71 6.35
CA ARG A 112 -0.39 -9.35 7.51
C ARG A 112 -0.89 -8.75 8.82
N ALA A 113 -0.81 -7.43 8.97
CA ALA A 113 -1.28 -6.77 10.18
C ALA A 113 -2.78 -6.98 10.45
N SER A 114 -3.61 -7.02 9.39
CA SER A 114 -5.05 -7.30 9.52
C SER A 114 -5.33 -8.73 10.00
N ALA A 115 -4.53 -9.72 9.60
CA ALA A 115 -4.65 -11.10 10.09
C ALA A 115 -4.23 -11.24 11.57
N GLU A 116 -3.25 -10.45 12.01
CA GLU A 116 -2.72 -10.45 13.36
C GLU A 116 -3.52 -9.57 14.34
N ALA A 117 -4.27 -8.59 13.83
CA ALA A 117 -4.97 -7.59 14.63
C ALA A 117 -6.25 -8.15 15.26
N ARG A 118 -6.52 -7.75 16.52
CA ARG A 118 -7.79 -8.04 17.18
C ARG A 118 -8.94 -7.30 16.50
N ALA A 119 -10.10 -7.94 16.46
CA ALA A 119 -11.33 -7.28 15.99
C ALA A 119 -11.61 -6.00 16.80
N GLY A 120 -11.98 -4.91 16.13
CA GLY A 120 -12.29 -3.63 16.76
C GLY A 120 -11.07 -2.82 17.23
N SER A 121 -9.83 -3.32 17.06
CA SER A 121 -8.62 -2.57 17.41
C SER A 121 -8.35 -1.41 16.46
N GLY A 122 -7.63 -0.38 16.93
CA GLY A 122 -7.17 0.72 16.10
C GLY A 122 -6.25 0.29 14.96
N VAL A 123 -5.55 -0.84 15.10
CA VAL A 123 -4.77 -1.46 14.02
C VAL A 123 -5.69 -1.92 12.88
N LYS A 124 -6.82 -2.57 13.23
CA LYS A 124 -7.80 -3.02 12.24
C LYS A 124 -8.44 -1.84 11.48
N SER A 125 -8.69 -0.73 12.18
CA SER A 125 -9.19 0.51 11.55
C SER A 125 -8.23 1.01 10.47
N VAL A 126 -6.93 1.16 10.77
CA VAL A 126 -5.93 1.60 9.80
C VAL A 126 -5.82 0.65 8.60
N CYS A 127 -5.92 -0.67 8.82
CA CYS A 127 -5.94 -1.63 7.74
C CYS A 127 -7.18 -1.46 6.84
N ASN A 128 -8.35 -1.22 7.43
CA ASN A 128 -9.60 -0.99 6.70
C ASN A 128 -9.55 0.33 5.90
N GLU A 129 -9.03 1.40 6.50
CA GLU A 129 -8.84 2.69 5.82
C GLU A 129 -7.93 2.54 4.60
N SER A 130 -6.81 1.84 4.77
CA SER A 130 -5.88 1.56 3.69
C SER A 130 -6.52 0.73 2.55
N ARG A 131 -7.38 -0.24 2.89
CA ARG A 131 -8.13 -1.03 1.92
C ARG A 131 -9.21 -0.23 1.21
N SER A 132 -9.92 0.63 1.93
CA SER A 132 -10.92 1.53 1.33
C SER A 132 -10.27 2.49 0.35
N TRP A 133 -9.09 3.01 0.68
CA TRP A 133 -8.36 3.90 -0.20
C TRP A 133 -7.94 3.23 -1.52
N ILE A 134 -7.39 2.00 -1.49
CA ILE A 134 -7.00 1.32 -2.74
C ILE A 134 -8.21 0.98 -3.61
N ARG A 135 -9.35 0.65 -2.98
CA ARG A 135 -10.61 0.43 -3.71
C ARG A 135 -11.08 1.72 -4.39
N ALA A 136 -11.08 2.85 -3.67
CA ALA A 136 -11.44 4.15 -4.23
C ALA A 136 -10.53 4.53 -5.40
N LEU A 137 -9.21 4.33 -5.26
CA LEU A 137 -8.26 4.57 -6.35
C LEU A 137 -8.63 3.79 -7.61
N PHE A 138 -8.89 2.48 -7.50
CA PHE A 138 -9.30 1.68 -8.66
C PHE A 138 -10.64 2.12 -9.23
N THR A 139 -11.61 2.51 -8.39
CA THR A 139 -12.91 3.02 -8.85
C THR A 139 -12.73 4.30 -9.67
N ASP A 140 -11.93 5.24 -9.20
CA ASP A 140 -11.69 6.50 -9.89
C ASP A 140 -10.94 6.28 -11.22
N LEU A 141 -9.89 5.45 -11.21
CA LEU A 141 -9.17 5.10 -12.44
C LEU A 141 -10.05 4.34 -13.46
N ALA A 142 -10.92 3.43 -13.00
CA ALA A 142 -11.85 2.72 -13.86
C ALA A 142 -12.89 3.68 -14.48
N ARG A 143 -13.36 4.65 -13.72
CA ARG A 143 -14.28 5.71 -14.21
C ARG A 143 -13.60 6.60 -15.23
N GLU A 144 -12.37 7.05 -14.97
CA GLU A 144 -11.57 7.83 -15.92
C GLU A 144 -11.32 7.05 -17.22
N ALA A 145 -11.13 5.74 -17.14
CA ALA A 145 -10.93 4.86 -18.29
C ALA A 145 -12.22 4.53 -19.07
N GLY A 146 -13.39 4.99 -18.61
CA GLY A 146 -14.68 4.82 -19.30
C GLY A 146 -15.35 3.46 -19.07
N ALA A 147 -15.05 2.76 -17.98
CA ALA A 147 -15.73 1.51 -17.63
C ALA A 147 -17.22 1.74 -17.36
N ALA A 148 -18.09 0.85 -17.89
CA ALA A 148 -19.54 0.93 -17.72
C ALA A 148 -19.98 0.79 -16.25
N ASP A 149 -19.27 0.00 -15.45
CA ASP A 149 -19.51 -0.22 -14.02
C ASP A 149 -18.16 -0.15 -13.28
N PRO A 150 -17.70 1.08 -12.94
CA PRO A 150 -16.39 1.29 -12.30
C PRO A 150 -16.27 0.61 -10.93
N GLU A 151 -17.35 0.56 -10.16
CA GLU A 151 -17.38 -0.03 -8.82
C GLU A 151 -17.19 -1.55 -8.88
N ARG A 152 -17.85 -2.20 -9.82
CA ARG A 152 -17.72 -3.65 -10.08
C ARG A 152 -16.31 -3.98 -10.56
N LEU A 153 -15.79 -3.22 -11.53
CA LEU A 153 -14.44 -3.43 -12.04
C LEU A 153 -13.41 -3.22 -10.94
N ALA A 154 -13.53 -2.16 -10.14
CA ALA A 154 -12.63 -1.90 -9.02
C ALA A 154 -12.62 -3.05 -8.00
N ALA A 155 -13.78 -3.62 -7.68
CA ALA A 155 -13.86 -4.77 -6.78
C ALA A 155 -13.06 -5.97 -7.31
N GLN A 156 -13.16 -6.24 -8.61
CA GLN A 156 -12.40 -7.31 -9.27
C GLN A 156 -10.90 -7.03 -9.33
N LEU A 157 -10.51 -5.79 -9.65
CA LEU A 157 -9.11 -5.37 -9.68
C LEU A 157 -8.44 -5.43 -8.31
N VAL A 158 -9.18 -5.13 -7.23
CA VAL A 158 -8.69 -5.28 -5.86
C VAL A 158 -8.41 -6.75 -5.53
N LEU A 159 -9.23 -7.69 -6.00
CA LEU A 159 -8.98 -9.13 -5.83
C LEU A 159 -7.70 -9.56 -6.56
N LEU A 160 -7.48 -9.08 -7.79
CA LEU A 160 -6.23 -9.34 -8.53
C LEU A 160 -5.02 -8.73 -7.82
N TYR A 161 -5.14 -7.50 -7.35
CA TYR A 161 -4.09 -6.79 -6.63
C TYR A 161 -3.68 -7.51 -5.35
N ASP A 162 -4.66 -7.94 -4.53
CA ASP A 162 -4.39 -8.70 -3.32
C ASP A 162 -3.78 -10.07 -3.64
N GLY A 163 -4.34 -10.79 -4.63
CA GLY A 163 -3.84 -12.09 -5.08
C GLY A 163 -2.40 -12.03 -5.57
N ALA A 164 -2.07 -11.04 -6.41
CA ALA A 164 -0.71 -10.84 -6.90
C ALA A 164 0.29 -10.53 -5.77
N SER A 165 -0.12 -9.73 -4.78
CA SER A 165 0.72 -9.43 -3.61
C SER A 165 1.00 -10.68 -2.76
N VAL A 166 -0.01 -11.55 -2.59
CA VAL A 166 0.12 -12.81 -1.85
C VAL A 166 0.98 -13.80 -2.62
N SER A 167 0.73 -13.99 -3.93
CA SER A 167 1.53 -14.89 -4.78
C SER A 167 2.99 -14.47 -4.85
N ALA A 168 3.26 -13.18 -5.05
CA ALA A 168 4.64 -12.68 -5.05
C ALA A 168 5.38 -12.96 -3.74
N GLN A 169 4.67 -12.92 -2.60
CA GLN A 169 5.25 -13.25 -1.29
C GLN A 169 5.45 -14.74 -1.09
N MET A 170 4.47 -15.59 -1.49
CA MET A 170 4.51 -17.03 -1.21
C MET A 170 5.46 -17.76 -2.16
N ASP A 171 5.43 -17.39 -3.43
CA ASP A 171 6.17 -18.07 -4.50
C ASP A 171 7.54 -17.43 -4.73
N HIS A 172 7.82 -16.29 -4.08
CA HIS A 172 9.01 -15.45 -4.33
C HIS A 172 9.19 -15.11 -5.81
N ASP A 173 8.05 -14.93 -6.51
CA ASP A 173 7.99 -14.68 -7.94
C ASP A 173 7.35 -13.32 -8.25
N ALA A 174 8.14 -12.41 -8.76
CA ALA A 174 7.69 -11.09 -9.19
C ALA A 174 6.77 -11.13 -10.44
N SER A 175 6.70 -12.25 -11.16
CA SER A 175 5.85 -12.40 -12.35
C SER A 175 4.35 -12.36 -12.02
N ALA A 176 3.97 -12.59 -10.75
CA ALA A 176 2.59 -12.49 -10.29
C ALA A 176 1.95 -11.12 -10.60
N ALA A 177 2.71 -10.04 -10.44
CA ALA A 177 2.25 -8.68 -10.77
C ALA A 177 2.02 -8.49 -12.27
N ALA A 178 2.90 -9.04 -13.13
CA ALA A 178 2.74 -9.00 -14.58
C ALA A 178 1.52 -9.82 -15.04
N SER A 179 1.28 -10.98 -14.44
CA SER A 179 0.11 -11.82 -14.70
C SER A 179 -1.18 -11.10 -14.30
N ALA A 180 -1.21 -10.47 -13.14
CA ALA A 180 -2.35 -9.67 -12.69
C ALA A 180 -2.59 -8.46 -13.61
N ARG A 181 -1.53 -7.78 -14.05
CA ARG A 181 -1.62 -6.68 -15.02
C ARG A 181 -2.26 -7.12 -16.33
N ALA A 182 -1.84 -8.27 -16.87
CA ALA A 182 -2.41 -8.83 -18.10
C ALA A 182 -3.91 -9.15 -17.94
N ALA A 183 -4.30 -9.77 -16.84
CA ALA A 183 -5.71 -10.04 -16.53
C ALA A 183 -6.50 -8.74 -16.34
N ALA A 184 -5.94 -7.75 -15.64
CA ALA A 184 -6.57 -6.44 -15.44
C ALA A 184 -6.81 -5.71 -16.78
N ALA A 185 -5.88 -5.83 -17.75
CA ALA A 185 -6.06 -5.25 -19.07
C ALA A 185 -7.27 -5.84 -19.81
N LEU A 186 -7.42 -7.16 -19.81
CA LEU A 186 -8.56 -7.84 -20.44
C LEU A 186 -9.89 -7.44 -19.77
N MET A 187 -9.90 -7.35 -18.43
CA MET A 187 -11.10 -6.97 -17.68
C MET A 187 -11.50 -5.52 -17.96
N LEU A 188 -10.52 -4.61 -18.02
CA LEU A 188 -10.75 -3.21 -18.34
C LEU A 188 -11.28 -3.06 -19.77
N ASP A 189 -10.64 -3.69 -20.76
CA ASP A 189 -11.05 -3.62 -22.16
C ASP A 189 -12.49 -4.15 -22.34
N ALA A 190 -12.87 -5.23 -21.67
CA ALA A 190 -14.24 -5.74 -21.67
C ALA A 190 -15.23 -4.78 -20.99
N ALA A 191 -14.85 -4.13 -19.88
CA ALA A 191 -15.70 -3.19 -19.16
C ALA A 191 -15.94 -1.89 -19.95
N VAL A 192 -14.97 -1.43 -20.74
CA VAL A 192 -15.10 -0.27 -21.61
C VAL A 192 -15.90 -0.59 -22.85
N ALA A 193 -15.70 -1.76 -23.48
CA ALA A 193 -16.50 -2.19 -24.64
C ALA A 193 -18.00 -2.33 -24.29
N GLY A 194 -18.32 -2.79 -23.08
CA GLY A 194 -19.71 -2.86 -22.58
C GLY A 194 -20.38 -1.48 -22.46
N SER A 195 -19.62 -0.42 -22.22
CA SER A 195 -20.11 0.95 -22.19
C SER A 195 -20.58 1.43 -23.57
N SER A 196 -19.87 1.05 -24.63
CA SER A 196 -20.19 1.45 -26.01
C SER A 196 -21.45 0.81 -26.54
N LEU A 197 -21.85 -0.37 -26.03
CA LEU A 197 -23.05 -1.08 -26.42
C LEU A 197 -24.33 -0.59 -25.71
N SER A 198 -24.17 0.16 -24.61
CA SER A 198 -25.27 0.65 -23.79
C SER A 198 -25.72 2.07 -24.14
N ALA A 199 -25.05 2.77 -25.05
CA ALA A 199 -25.46 4.07 -25.53
C ALA A 199 -26.71 3.90 -26.43
N PRO A 200 -27.86 4.53 -26.14
CA PRO A 200 -29.01 4.48 -27.01
C PRO A 200 -28.65 5.14 -28.37
N ALA A 201 -28.97 4.44 -29.45
CA ALA A 201 -28.91 5.03 -30.77
C ALA A 201 -29.83 6.28 -30.77
N GLU A 202 -29.26 7.47 -30.79
CA GLU A 202 -30.04 8.71 -31.03
C GLU A 202 -30.74 8.52 -32.35
N SER A 203 -32.07 8.41 -32.28
CA SER A 203 -32.97 8.34 -33.42
C SER A 203 -32.81 9.64 -34.24
N ALA A 204 -32.15 9.48 -35.38
CA ALA A 204 -32.23 10.48 -36.45
C ALA A 204 -33.70 10.53 -36.93
N SER A 205 -34.34 11.64 -36.68
CA SER A 205 -35.60 12.04 -37.32
C SER A 205 -35.40 13.40 -38.00
#